data_3258e8c0acf3fd6bdf3dbe9ea4dae32e
#
_entry.id   3258e8c0acf3fd6bdf3dbe9ea4dae32e
#
_cell.length_a   1.000
_cell.length_b   1.000
_cell.length_c   1.000
_cell.angle_alpha   90.00
_cell.angle_beta   90.00
_cell.angle_gamma   90.00
#
_symmetry.space_group_name_H-M   'P 1'
#
loop_
_entity.id
_entity.type
_entity.pdbx_description
1 polymer ?
#
loop_
_entity_poly.entity_id
_entity_poly.type
_entity_poly.pdbx_seq_one_letter_code
_entity_poly.pdbx_strand_id
1 'polypeptide(L)'
;AIFEAQLGDDVFQEDNSVNLLETKAAKLSGKEGALLVPSGTMGNLVSFLVHCPRGTEAILGNKSHTFSYEAGGISAFGGIHSHQLHNEEDGTIEIQSIKNAIRHDNIHFPKTALISLENTHNKCFGYPLSKDYLDSVADIAQENNLKLHIDGARIFNATVALDISLSTLVENVDSVTFCLSKGL
;
A
#
# COMPACT_ATOMS: atom_id res chain seq x y z
N ALA A 1 27.86 -12.11 -12.36
CA ALA A 1 26.70 -12.16 -11.43
C ALA A 1 25.52 -12.90 -12.05
N ILE A 2 24.90 -12.43 -13.15
CA ILE A 2 23.71 -13.11 -13.75
C ILE A 2 24.04 -14.55 -14.18
N PHE A 3 25.19 -14.78 -14.82
CA PHE A 3 25.63 -16.12 -15.23
C PHE A 3 25.95 -17.09 -14.10
N GLU A 4 26.21 -16.57 -12.92
CA GLU A 4 26.60 -17.36 -11.72
C GLU A 4 25.44 -17.46 -10.71
N ALA A 5 24.29 -16.86 -11.04
CA ALA A 5 23.13 -16.93 -10.17
C ALA A 5 22.60 -18.36 -10.08
N GLN A 6 22.40 -18.81 -8.86
CA GLN A 6 21.66 -20.05 -8.61
C GLN A 6 20.18 -19.77 -8.85
N LEU A 7 19.61 -20.44 -9.83
CA LEU A 7 18.22 -20.33 -10.16
C LEU A 7 17.44 -21.51 -9.58
N GLY A 8 16.22 -21.26 -9.14
CA GLY A 8 15.26 -22.24 -8.70
C GLY A 8 13.88 -21.96 -9.27
N ASP A 9 13.00 -22.95 -9.24
CA ASP A 9 11.61 -22.76 -9.65
C ASP A 9 10.82 -22.17 -8.47
N ASP A 10 10.43 -20.90 -8.62
CA ASP A 10 9.73 -20.17 -7.56
C ASP A 10 8.34 -20.75 -7.24
N VAL A 11 7.69 -21.41 -8.20
CA VAL A 11 6.41 -22.12 -7.99
C VAL A 11 6.52 -23.15 -6.89
N PHE A 12 7.69 -23.81 -6.76
CA PHE A 12 7.99 -24.81 -5.73
C PHE A 12 8.79 -24.24 -4.55
N GLN A 13 8.98 -22.92 -4.50
CA GLN A 13 9.80 -22.24 -3.50
C GLN A 13 11.27 -22.73 -3.47
N GLU A 14 11.79 -23.08 -4.64
CA GLU A 14 13.15 -23.59 -4.81
C GLU A 14 14.17 -22.48 -5.11
N ASP A 15 13.73 -21.26 -5.44
CA ASP A 15 14.64 -20.13 -5.64
C ASP A 15 15.08 -19.53 -4.31
N ASN A 16 16.28 -19.91 -3.87
CA ASN A 16 16.84 -19.46 -2.61
C ASN A 16 17.01 -17.93 -2.53
N SER A 17 17.26 -17.25 -3.66
CA SER A 17 17.43 -15.80 -3.69
C SER A 17 16.10 -15.09 -3.45
N VAL A 18 15.03 -15.56 -4.06
CA VAL A 18 13.67 -15.05 -3.84
C VAL A 18 13.25 -15.29 -2.38
N ASN A 19 13.38 -16.53 -1.89
CA ASN A 19 13.04 -16.88 -0.52
C ASN A 19 13.78 -16.02 0.52
N LEU A 20 15.07 -15.78 0.30
CA LEU A 20 15.86 -14.91 1.18
C LEU A 20 15.43 -13.45 1.11
N LEU A 21 15.11 -12.94 -0.09
CA LEU A 21 14.61 -11.58 -0.30
C LEU A 21 13.29 -11.37 0.43
N GLU A 22 12.33 -12.28 0.25
CA GLU A 22 11.01 -12.21 0.89
C GLU A 22 11.11 -12.30 2.42
N THR A 23 11.92 -13.22 2.93
CA THR A 23 12.22 -13.33 4.37
C THR A 23 12.80 -12.03 4.91
N LYS A 24 13.75 -11.41 4.19
CA LYS A 24 14.37 -10.15 4.58
C LYS A 24 13.36 -8.99 4.53
N ALA A 25 12.54 -8.92 3.49
CA ALA A 25 11.50 -7.91 3.33
C ALA A 25 10.45 -7.99 4.46
N ALA A 26 9.96 -9.17 4.76
CA ALA A 26 9.04 -9.42 5.88
C ALA A 26 9.64 -8.96 7.21
N LYS A 27 10.90 -9.36 7.49
CA LYS A 27 11.60 -8.95 8.72
C LYS A 27 11.79 -7.43 8.81
N LEU A 28 12.17 -6.77 7.72
CA LEU A 28 12.40 -5.32 7.70
C LEU A 28 11.10 -4.53 7.92
N SER A 29 10.00 -5.01 7.39
CA SER A 29 8.69 -4.38 7.53
C SER A 29 7.93 -4.79 8.80
N GLY A 30 8.41 -5.83 9.51
CA GLY A 30 7.70 -6.39 10.66
C GLY A 30 6.39 -7.10 10.30
N LYS A 31 6.25 -7.54 9.03
CA LYS A 31 5.07 -8.25 8.54
C LYS A 31 5.28 -9.76 8.58
N GLU A 32 4.18 -10.52 8.58
CA GLU A 32 4.18 -11.99 8.63
C GLU A 32 4.86 -12.63 7.42
N GLY A 33 4.75 -11.99 6.25
CA GLY A 33 5.31 -12.48 5.01
C GLY A 33 5.54 -11.35 4.01
N ALA A 34 6.23 -11.68 2.93
CA ALA A 34 6.42 -10.81 1.77
C ALA A 34 6.32 -11.65 0.50
N LEU A 35 6.01 -11.00 -0.60
CA LEU A 35 5.90 -11.60 -1.93
C LEU A 35 6.64 -10.71 -2.93
N LEU A 36 7.56 -11.30 -3.69
CA LEU A 36 8.20 -10.66 -4.82
C LEU A 36 7.24 -10.64 -6.02
N VAL A 37 7.02 -9.46 -6.58
CA VAL A 37 6.19 -9.28 -7.78
C VAL A 37 6.96 -8.48 -8.83
N PRO A 38 6.65 -8.64 -10.14
CA PRO A 38 7.41 -8.01 -11.23
C PRO A 38 7.39 -6.48 -11.22
N SER A 39 6.40 -5.85 -10.58
CA SER A 39 6.28 -4.39 -10.56
C SER A 39 5.53 -3.87 -9.33
N GLY A 40 5.76 -2.61 -8.96
CA GLY A 40 4.98 -1.93 -7.92
C GLY A 40 3.49 -1.86 -8.24
N THR A 41 3.13 -1.64 -9.51
CA THR A 41 1.74 -1.68 -9.99
C THR A 41 1.08 -3.03 -9.71
N MET A 42 1.78 -4.14 -9.94
CA MET A 42 1.26 -5.47 -9.59
C MET A 42 1.15 -5.64 -8.07
N GLY A 43 2.11 -5.13 -7.31
CA GLY A 43 2.07 -5.18 -5.84
C GLY A 43 0.84 -4.45 -5.28
N ASN A 44 0.58 -3.23 -5.75
CA ASN A 44 -0.62 -2.49 -5.37
C ASN A 44 -1.89 -3.23 -5.79
N LEU A 45 -1.98 -3.67 -7.04
CA LEU A 45 -3.15 -4.40 -7.53
C LEU A 45 -3.44 -5.65 -6.68
N VAL A 46 -2.43 -6.48 -6.39
CA VAL A 46 -2.57 -7.68 -5.56
C VAL A 46 -3.05 -7.30 -4.15
N SER A 47 -2.48 -6.25 -3.54
CA SER A 47 -2.92 -5.77 -2.22
C SER A 47 -4.39 -5.36 -2.22
N PHE A 48 -4.83 -4.62 -3.24
CA PHE A 48 -6.24 -4.25 -3.38
C PHE A 48 -7.14 -5.48 -3.57
N LEU A 49 -6.75 -6.44 -4.41
CA LEU A 49 -7.52 -7.67 -4.63
C LEU A 49 -7.67 -8.53 -3.37
N VAL A 50 -6.64 -8.54 -2.50
CA VAL A 50 -6.67 -9.27 -1.22
C VAL A 50 -7.61 -8.60 -0.21
N HIS A 51 -7.59 -7.26 -0.16
CA HIS A 51 -8.34 -6.51 0.85
C HIS A 51 -9.77 -6.14 0.41
N CYS A 52 -10.02 -6.07 -0.88
CA CYS A 52 -11.29 -5.61 -1.44
C CYS A 52 -11.98 -6.71 -2.25
N PRO A 53 -12.98 -7.39 -1.71
CA PRO A 53 -13.86 -8.21 -2.51
C PRO A 53 -14.47 -7.42 -3.68
N ARG A 54 -14.73 -8.09 -4.81
CA ARG A 54 -15.36 -7.47 -5.98
C ARG A 54 -16.67 -6.78 -5.60
N GLY A 55 -16.86 -5.56 -6.09
CA GLY A 55 -18.04 -4.74 -5.77
C GLY A 55 -17.91 -3.89 -4.52
N THR A 56 -16.76 -3.95 -3.83
CA THR A 56 -16.46 -3.05 -2.70
C THR A 56 -15.79 -1.75 -3.17
N GLU A 57 -15.52 -0.87 -2.23
CA GLU A 57 -14.92 0.44 -2.44
C GLU A 57 -13.61 0.57 -1.68
N ALA A 58 -12.63 1.22 -2.31
CA ALA A 58 -11.40 1.66 -1.67
C ALA A 58 -11.32 3.19 -1.67
N ILE A 59 -11.00 3.77 -0.51
CA ILE A 59 -10.70 5.20 -0.34
C ILE A 59 -9.22 5.42 -0.65
N LEU A 60 -8.91 6.38 -1.52
CA LEU A 60 -7.53 6.73 -1.88
C LEU A 60 -7.44 8.19 -2.30
N GLY A 61 -6.22 8.73 -2.32
CA GLY A 61 -5.97 10.11 -2.74
C GLY A 61 -6.13 10.31 -4.24
N ASN A 62 -6.67 11.46 -4.65
CA ASN A 62 -6.87 11.81 -6.06
C ASN A 62 -5.56 12.04 -6.84
N LYS A 63 -4.43 12.20 -6.13
CA LYS A 63 -3.09 12.31 -6.72
C LYS A 63 -2.29 11.00 -6.58
N SER A 64 -2.85 9.95 -5.98
CA SER A 64 -2.14 8.68 -5.76
C SER A 64 -1.73 8.01 -7.08
N HIS A 65 -0.63 7.28 -7.04
CA HIS A 65 -0.13 6.53 -8.20
C HIS A 65 -1.13 5.46 -8.63
N THR A 66 -1.71 4.73 -7.70
CA THR A 66 -2.70 3.68 -7.94
C THR A 66 -3.92 4.20 -8.71
N PHE A 67 -4.37 5.41 -8.41
CA PHE A 67 -5.47 6.04 -9.14
C PHE A 67 -5.04 6.54 -10.53
N SER A 68 -3.90 7.27 -10.59
CA SER A 68 -3.55 8.07 -11.76
C SER A 68 -2.73 7.32 -12.81
N TYR A 69 -1.92 6.31 -12.41
CA TYR A 69 -0.85 5.75 -13.25
C TYR A 69 -0.83 4.22 -13.36
N GLU A 70 -1.89 3.54 -12.91
CA GLU A 70 -1.99 2.08 -12.97
C GLU A 70 -3.12 1.60 -13.90
N ALA A 71 -3.42 2.40 -14.92
CA ALA A 71 -4.39 2.08 -15.99
C ALA A 71 -5.79 1.67 -15.47
N GLY A 72 -6.19 2.17 -14.29
CA GLY A 72 -7.46 1.81 -13.66
C GLY A 72 -7.54 0.34 -13.24
N GLY A 73 -6.39 -0.29 -12.98
CA GLY A 73 -6.27 -1.73 -12.71
C GLY A 73 -7.19 -2.24 -11.60
N ILE A 74 -7.32 -1.50 -10.50
CA ILE A 74 -8.21 -1.88 -9.40
C ILE A 74 -9.68 -2.00 -9.83
N SER A 75 -10.13 -1.14 -10.74
CA SER A 75 -11.49 -1.20 -11.27
C SER A 75 -11.61 -2.25 -12.37
N ALA A 76 -10.66 -2.29 -13.33
CA ALA A 76 -10.70 -3.16 -14.48
C ALA A 76 -10.59 -4.66 -14.11
N PHE A 77 -9.68 -5.01 -13.21
CA PHE A 77 -9.43 -6.39 -12.80
C PHE A 77 -10.14 -6.73 -11.49
N GLY A 78 -10.10 -5.83 -10.50
CA GLY A 78 -10.71 -6.05 -9.19
C GLY A 78 -12.20 -5.83 -9.14
N GLY A 79 -12.75 -5.01 -10.05
CA GLY A 79 -14.13 -4.55 -9.92
C GLY A 79 -14.34 -3.75 -8.63
N ILE A 80 -13.30 -3.02 -8.22
CA ILE A 80 -13.27 -2.21 -7.00
C ILE A 80 -13.60 -0.77 -7.37
N HIS A 81 -14.55 -0.18 -6.68
CA HIS A 81 -14.88 1.24 -6.85
C HIS A 81 -13.81 2.11 -6.19
N SER A 82 -13.24 3.07 -6.93
CA SER A 82 -12.28 4.02 -6.37
C SER A 82 -13.01 5.26 -5.84
N HIS A 83 -12.94 5.50 -4.54
CA HIS A 83 -13.46 6.69 -3.90
C HIS A 83 -12.31 7.65 -3.62
N GLN A 84 -12.17 8.64 -4.50
CA GLN A 84 -11.05 9.57 -4.46
C GLN A 84 -11.32 10.71 -3.51
N LEU A 85 -10.37 10.98 -2.63
CA LEU A 85 -10.34 12.16 -1.77
C LEU A 85 -9.20 13.09 -2.16
N HIS A 86 -9.31 14.35 -1.80
CA HIS A 86 -8.29 15.35 -2.07
C HIS A 86 -7.01 15.03 -1.29
N ASN A 87 -5.85 15.01 -1.99
CA ASN A 87 -4.57 15.04 -1.31
C ASN A 87 -4.16 16.49 -1.05
N GLU A 88 -3.78 16.77 0.17
CA GLU A 88 -3.14 18.01 0.56
C GLU A 88 -1.75 18.15 -0.11
N GLU A 89 -1.09 19.28 0.06
CA GLU A 89 0.22 19.53 -0.54
C GLU A 89 1.31 18.58 0.00
N ASP A 90 1.18 18.16 1.25
CA ASP A 90 2.10 17.21 1.92
C ASP A 90 1.76 15.73 1.67
N GLY A 91 0.75 15.45 0.85
CA GLY A 91 0.32 14.09 0.50
C GLY A 91 -0.68 13.47 1.47
N THR A 92 -1.00 14.12 2.59
CA THR A 92 -2.05 13.66 3.49
C THR A 92 -3.44 13.77 2.84
N ILE A 93 -4.40 13.06 3.41
CA ILE A 93 -5.83 13.26 3.18
C ILE A 93 -6.41 13.72 4.51
N GLU A 94 -7.22 14.76 4.49
CA GLU A 94 -7.84 15.27 5.71
C GLU A 94 -8.57 14.15 6.46
N ILE A 95 -8.27 13.98 7.75
CA ILE A 95 -8.82 12.91 8.59
C ILE A 95 -10.36 12.92 8.60
N GLN A 96 -10.97 14.11 8.69
CA GLN A 96 -12.44 14.21 8.69
C GLN A 96 -13.02 13.81 7.33
N SER A 97 -12.32 14.09 6.24
CA SER A 97 -12.73 13.67 4.90
C SER A 97 -12.69 12.14 4.75
N ILE A 98 -11.70 11.47 5.32
CA ILE A 98 -11.65 9.99 5.38
C ILE A 98 -12.85 9.45 6.15
N LYS A 99 -13.11 9.97 7.36
CA LYS A 99 -14.26 9.54 8.19
C LYS A 99 -15.59 9.71 7.46
N ASN A 100 -15.79 10.83 6.79
CA ASN A 100 -17.02 11.15 6.06
C ASN A 100 -17.21 10.29 4.80
N ALA A 101 -16.12 9.77 4.22
CA ALA A 101 -16.14 8.95 3.02
C ALA A 101 -16.52 7.49 3.31
N ILE A 102 -16.35 7.02 4.55
CA ILE A 102 -16.71 5.66 4.95
C ILE A 102 -18.23 5.51 4.86
N ARG A 103 -18.68 4.56 4.04
CA ARG A 103 -20.10 4.37 3.79
C ARG A 103 -20.75 3.57 4.89
N HIS A 104 -21.91 4.05 5.35
CA HIS A 104 -22.81 3.27 6.19
C HIS A 104 -23.46 2.13 5.39
N ASP A 105 -23.95 1.12 6.07
CA ASP A 105 -24.64 0.00 5.43
C ASP A 105 -25.91 0.48 4.69
N ASN A 106 -25.92 0.25 3.36
CA ASN A 106 -27.03 0.63 2.49
C ASN A 106 -26.95 -0.20 1.20
N ILE A 107 -28.06 -0.76 0.77
CA ILE A 107 -28.16 -1.61 -0.44
C ILE A 107 -27.71 -0.90 -1.73
N HIS A 108 -27.69 0.43 -1.75
CA HIS A 108 -27.31 1.23 -2.91
C HIS A 108 -25.82 1.62 -2.92
N PHE A 109 -25.09 1.32 -1.85
CA PHE A 109 -23.68 1.73 -1.72
C PHE A 109 -22.73 0.54 -1.83
N PRO A 110 -21.60 0.70 -2.51
CA PRO A 110 -20.51 -0.26 -2.35
C PRO A 110 -20.00 -0.18 -0.90
N LYS A 111 -19.74 -1.33 -0.29
CA LYS A 111 -19.14 -1.38 1.04
C LYS A 111 -17.70 -0.87 0.97
N THR A 112 -17.34 0.11 1.79
CA THR A 112 -15.95 0.51 1.97
C THR A 112 -15.15 -0.63 2.61
N ALA A 113 -13.99 -0.98 2.05
CA ALA A 113 -13.18 -2.10 2.49
C ALA A 113 -11.72 -1.72 2.80
N LEU A 114 -11.19 -0.69 2.13
CA LEU A 114 -9.78 -0.34 2.18
C LEU A 114 -9.60 1.18 2.23
N ILE A 115 -8.61 1.63 3.01
CA ILE A 115 -7.98 2.94 2.86
C ILE A 115 -6.58 2.71 2.29
N SER A 116 -6.21 3.45 1.23
CA SER A 116 -4.88 3.37 0.64
C SER A 116 -4.21 4.73 0.62
N LEU A 117 -2.98 4.80 1.15
CA LEU A 117 -2.15 5.99 1.18
C LEU A 117 -0.85 5.74 0.39
N GLU A 118 -0.15 6.82 0.00
CA GLU A 118 1.14 6.74 -0.71
C GLU A 118 2.24 7.41 0.11
N ASN A 119 3.38 6.72 0.33
CA ASN A 119 4.50 7.22 1.14
C ASN A 119 5.88 6.76 0.60
N THR A 120 6.81 7.67 0.20
CA THR A 120 6.60 9.13 0.11
C THR A 120 5.73 9.47 -1.09
N HIS A 121 4.91 10.52 -0.98
CA HIS A 121 3.91 10.81 -2.00
C HIS A 121 4.54 11.48 -3.24
N ASN A 122 4.53 10.79 -4.39
CA ASN A 122 5.22 11.24 -5.61
C ASN A 122 4.72 12.60 -6.14
N LYS A 123 3.41 12.78 -6.20
CA LYS A 123 2.78 14.02 -6.72
C LYS A 123 2.72 15.15 -5.69
N CYS A 124 3.10 14.89 -4.45
CA CYS A 124 3.16 15.86 -3.36
C CYS A 124 4.61 16.04 -2.93
N PHE A 125 5.50 16.30 -3.89
CA PHE A 125 6.93 16.63 -3.71
C PHE A 125 7.76 15.62 -2.94
N GLY A 126 7.28 14.38 -2.77
CA GLY A 126 7.96 13.34 -2.03
C GLY A 126 7.92 13.53 -0.51
N TYR A 127 6.95 14.29 0.01
CA TYR A 127 6.76 14.43 1.45
C TYR A 127 6.51 13.08 2.11
N PRO A 128 7.16 12.81 3.25
CA PRO A 128 6.91 11.63 4.04
C PRO A 128 5.67 11.82 4.92
N LEU A 129 4.76 10.87 4.88
CA LEU A 129 3.67 10.81 5.86
C LEU A 129 4.23 10.37 7.21
N SER A 130 3.93 11.13 8.26
CA SER A 130 4.40 10.83 9.62
C SER A 130 3.77 9.58 10.22
N LYS A 131 4.45 8.97 11.19
CA LYS A 131 3.89 7.84 11.96
C LYS A 131 2.57 8.20 12.62
N ASP A 132 2.48 9.36 13.27
CA ASP A 132 1.27 9.82 13.97
C ASP A 132 0.07 9.95 13.01
N TYR A 133 0.31 10.42 11.78
CA TYR A 133 -0.74 10.47 10.76
C TYR A 133 -1.16 9.08 10.31
N LEU A 134 -0.21 8.18 10.05
CA LEU A 134 -0.51 6.79 9.67
C LEU A 134 -1.28 6.06 10.79
N ASP A 135 -0.90 6.25 12.04
CA ASP A 135 -1.61 5.69 13.18
C ASP A 135 -3.04 6.23 13.30
N SER A 136 -3.22 7.53 13.11
CA SER A 136 -4.57 8.14 13.12
C SER A 136 -5.48 7.54 12.03
N VAL A 137 -4.93 7.23 10.85
CA VAL A 137 -5.68 6.56 9.77
C VAL A 137 -5.90 5.09 10.08
N ALA A 138 -4.92 4.41 10.70
CA ALA A 138 -5.04 3.02 11.12
C ALA A 138 -6.14 2.85 12.18
N ASP A 139 -6.24 3.76 13.15
CA ASP A 139 -7.30 3.76 14.16
C ASP A 139 -8.68 3.85 13.49
N ILE A 140 -8.85 4.77 12.52
CA ILE A 140 -10.09 4.90 11.73
C ILE A 140 -10.40 3.61 10.97
N ALA A 141 -9.40 3.01 10.35
CA ALA A 141 -9.58 1.75 9.63
C ALA A 141 -10.03 0.64 10.59
N GLN A 142 -9.37 0.50 11.73
CA GLN A 142 -9.70 -0.50 12.74
C GLN A 142 -11.11 -0.31 13.32
N GLU A 143 -11.48 0.92 13.72
CA GLU A 143 -12.81 1.26 14.25
C GLU A 143 -13.95 0.90 13.28
N ASN A 144 -13.67 0.92 11.97
CA ASN A 144 -14.65 0.66 10.93
C ASN A 144 -14.49 -0.71 10.23
N ASN A 145 -13.62 -1.59 10.74
CA ASN A 145 -13.29 -2.89 10.15
C ASN A 145 -12.82 -2.78 8.70
N LEU A 146 -12.07 -1.74 8.38
CA LEU A 146 -11.40 -1.53 7.10
C LEU A 146 -9.95 -2.00 7.17
N LYS A 147 -9.34 -2.20 6.00
CA LYS A 147 -7.91 -2.44 5.87
C LYS A 147 -7.17 -1.15 5.53
N LEU A 148 -5.89 -1.09 5.89
CA LEU A 148 -4.99 0.01 5.53
C LEU A 148 -3.83 -0.53 4.69
N HIS A 149 -3.69 0.00 3.47
CA HIS A 149 -2.58 -0.30 2.56
C HIS A 149 -1.71 0.94 2.32
N ILE A 150 -0.40 0.75 2.28
CA ILE A 150 0.55 1.80 1.90
C ILE A 150 1.20 1.45 0.56
N ASP A 151 0.96 2.26 -0.47
CA ASP A 151 1.85 2.34 -1.63
C ASP A 151 3.15 2.99 -1.16
N GLY A 152 4.10 2.16 -0.81
CA GLY A 152 5.40 2.55 -0.29
C GLY A 152 6.50 2.47 -1.34
N ALA A 153 6.21 2.76 -2.61
CA ALA A 153 7.18 2.67 -3.70
C ALA A 153 8.54 3.30 -3.35
N ARG A 154 8.56 4.32 -2.47
CA ARG A 154 9.74 5.00 -1.94
C ARG A 154 9.74 5.10 -0.41
N ILE A 155 9.19 4.12 0.27
CA ILE A 155 8.98 4.20 1.73
C ILE A 155 10.29 4.29 2.52
N PHE A 156 11.39 3.76 1.98
CA PHE A 156 12.71 3.89 2.61
C PHE A 156 13.19 5.35 2.65
N ASN A 157 12.78 6.19 1.70
CA ASN A 157 13.05 7.63 1.79
C ASN A 157 12.28 8.26 2.97
N ALA A 158 11.05 7.81 3.24
CA ALA A 158 10.30 8.26 4.41
C ALA A 158 10.97 7.82 5.72
N THR A 159 11.45 6.57 5.82
CA THR A 159 12.12 6.09 7.03
C THR A 159 13.39 6.90 7.33
N VAL A 160 14.18 7.23 6.31
CA VAL A 160 15.36 8.08 6.45
C VAL A 160 15.00 9.52 6.88
N ALA A 161 14.00 10.11 6.23
CA ALA A 161 13.58 11.47 6.53
C ALA A 161 12.98 11.63 7.93
N LEU A 162 12.31 10.58 8.43
CA LEU A 162 11.65 10.57 9.74
C LEU A 162 12.56 9.99 10.86
N ASP A 163 13.73 9.47 10.51
CA ASP A 163 14.66 8.79 11.41
C ASP A 163 14.01 7.65 12.23
N ILE A 164 13.21 6.82 11.55
CA ILE A 164 12.53 5.66 12.15
C ILE A 164 12.68 4.41 11.28
N SER A 165 12.54 3.23 11.91
CA SER A 165 12.57 1.97 11.16
C SER A 165 11.33 1.77 10.30
N LEU A 166 11.44 0.98 9.21
CA LEU A 166 10.30 0.61 8.39
C LEU A 166 9.23 -0.12 9.23
N SER A 167 9.64 -1.08 10.06
CA SER A 167 8.71 -1.81 10.93
C SER A 167 7.94 -0.90 11.87
N THR A 168 8.59 0.13 12.43
CA THR A 168 7.92 1.13 13.26
C THR A 168 6.93 1.96 12.44
N LEU A 169 7.34 2.44 11.26
CA LEU A 169 6.50 3.29 10.42
C LEU A 169 5.20 2.59 9.98
N VAL A 170 5.28 1.29 9.66
CA VAL A 170 4.14 0.52 9.13
C VAL A 170 3.54 -0.46 10.14
N GLU A 171 3.80 -0.28 11.43
CA GLU A 171 3.36 -1.18 12.49
C GLU A 171 1.86 -1.49 12.41
N ASN A 172 1.04 -0.47 12.31
CA ASN A 172 -0.42 -0.54 12.30
C ASN A 172 -1.05 -0.61 10.90
N VAL A 173 -0.24 -0.92 9.87
CA VAL A 173 -0.67 -1.04 8.47
C VAL A 173 -0.85 -2.51 8.11
N ASP A 174 -1.92 -2.88 7.40
CA ASP A 174 -2.18 -4.28 7.02
C ASP A 174 -1.24 -4.76 5.90
N SER A 175 -0.93 -3.92 4.91
CA SER A 175 -0.01 -4.25 3.83
C SER A 175 0.76 -3.03 3.32
N VAL A 176 1.97 -3.28 2.84
CA VAL A 176 2.84 -2.26 2.25
C VAL A 176 3.54 -2.81 1.02
N THR A 177 3.57 -2.04 -0.06
CA THR A 177 4.42 -2.31 -1.22
C THR A 177 5.66 -1.42 -1.20
N PHE A 178 6.77 -1.89 -1.76
CA PHE A 178 7.92 -1.04 -2.04
C PHE A 178 8.68 -1.53 -3.27
N CYS A 179 9.39 -0.60 -3.94
CA CYS A 179 10.09 -0.91 -5.18
C CYS A 179 11.58 -1.08 -4.93
N LEU A 180 12.14 -2.22 -5.40
CA LEU A 180 13.60 -2.44 -5.40
C LEU A 180 14.33 -1.61 -6.48
N SER A 181 13.59 -1.03 -7.43
CA SER A 181 14.10 -0.21 -8.53
C SER A 181 14.15 1.28 -8.24
N LYS A 182 13.81 1.70 -7.02
CA LYS A 182 13.79 3.10 -6.57
C LYS A 182 14.77 3.32 -5.41
N GLY A 183 14.58 4.36 -4.60
CA GLY A 183 15.43 4.63 -3.44
C GLY A 183 15.29 3.53 -2.38
N LEU A 184 16.35 2.73 -2.23
CA LEU A 184 16.55 1.71 -1.20
C LEU A 184 17.67 2.12 -0.27
#